data_7d3f847e361cc04be44a31d4b460cd5d
#
_entry.id   7d3f847e361cc04be44a31d4b460cd5d
#
_cell.length_a   1.000
_cell.length_b   1.000
_cell.length_c   1.000
_cell.angle_alpha   90.00
_cell.angle_beta   90.00
_cell.angle_gamma   90.00
#
_symmetry.space_group_name_H-M   'P 1'
#
loop_
_entity.id
_entity.type
_entity.pdbx_description
1 polymer ?
#
loop_
_entity_poly.entity_id
_entity_poly.type
_entity_poly.pdbx_seq_one_letter_code
_entity_poly.pdbx_strand_id
1 'polypeptide(L)'
;IELAGAVVPRPNPEARTKGIDSFARLNGWASDNIPFPAAAYITWIRDLYQRNDLVAGRHHVVGRRVALEAIVCPVLVVSAGHDAICPPESAAALLEHVSSTDTRHVQVPGGHVGAVVGRRAAKVLYPAISAFFEEAVTGRSGAASASAAQLA
;
A
#
# COMPACT_ATOMS: atom_id res chain seq x y z
N ILE A 1 50.14 -7.32 -7.62
CA ILE A 1 48.73 -7.74 -7.47
C ILE A 1 47.93 -6.82 -8.41
N GLU A 2 47.70 -7.26 -9.65
CA GLU A 2 46.83 -6.56 -10.61
C GLU A 2 45.38 -6.77 -10.18
N LEU A 3 44.70 -5.69 -9.76
CA LEU A 3 43.25 -5.67 -9.62
C LEU A 3 42.67 -5.63 -11.04
N ALA A 4 42.20 -6.77 -11.52
CA ALA A 4 41.40 -6.86 -12.74
C ALA A 4 40.20 -5.90 -12.61
N GLY A 5 40.26 -4.78 -13.35
CA GLY A 5 39.22 -3.79 -13.37
C GLY A 5 37.92 -4.41 -13.89
N ALA A 6 36.94 -4.60 -13.03
CA ALA A 6 35.59 -4.95 -13.44
C ALA A 6 35.08 -3.85 -14.39
N VAL A 7 34.97 -4.16 -15.68
CA VAL A 7 34.33 -3.27 -16.65
C VAL A 7 32.85 -3.19 -16.30
N VAL A 8 32.47 -2.11 -15.65
CA VAL A 8 31.05 -1.82 -15.43
C VAL A 8 30.41 -1.55 -16.80
N PRO A 9 29.45 -2.36 -17.25
CA PRO A 9 28.82 -2.16 -18.55
C PRO A 9 28.18 -0.77 -18.57
N ARG A 10 28.52 0.07 -19.53
CA ARG A 10 27.84 1.36 -19.72
C ARG A 10 26.42 1.06 -20.19
N PRO A 11 25.39 1.61 -19.54
CA PRO A 11 24.02 1.41 -20.00
C PRO A 11 23.86 1.93 -21.42
N ASN A 12 23.10 1.18 -22.23
CA ASN A 12 22.71 1.60 -23.57
C ASN A 12 22.11 3.01 -23.51
N PRO A 13 22.49 3.93 -24.42
CA PRO A 13 21.97 5.30 -24.46
C PRO A 13 20.44 5.38 -24.43
N GLU A 14 19.73 4.49 -25.13
CA GLU A 14 18.27 4.43 -25.11
C GLU A 14 17.71 4.02 -23.75
N ALA A 15 18.33 3.07 -23.08
CA ALA A 15 17.92 2.66 -21.73
C ALA A 15 18.14 3.79 -20.71
N ARG A 16 19.23 4.57 -20.88
CA ARG A 16 19.52 5.75 -20.07
C ARG A 16 18.48 6.85 -20.29
N THR A 17 18.12 7.14 -21.54
CA THR A 17 17.10 8.15 -21.86
C THR A 17 15.75 7.75 -21.29
N LYS A 18 15.31 6.49 -21.48
CA LYS A 18 14.07 5.97 -20.89
C LYS A 18 14.06 6.04 -19.35
N GLY A 19 15.22 5.79 -18.72
CA GLY A 19 15.37 5.92 -17.27
C GLY A 19 15.20 7.36 -16.78
N ILE A 20 15.82 8.32 -17.49
CA ILE A 20 15.71 9.75 -17.18
C ILE A 20 14.27 10.24 -17.37
N ASP A 21 13.61 9.87 -18.47
CA ASP A 21 12.22 10.24 -18.73
C ASP A 21 11.26 9.67 -17.68
N SER A 22 11.49 8.41 -17.27
CA SER A 22 10.68 7.78 -16.22
C SER A 22 10.88 8.47 -14.87
N PHE A 23 12.11 8.82 -14.54
CA PHE A 23 12.43 9.56 -13.33
C PHE A 23 11.82 10.96 -13.34
N ALA A 24 11.91 11.69 -14.46
CA ALA A 24 11.34 13.03 -14.60
C ALA A 24 9.82 13.01 -14.43
N ARG A 25 9.13 12.02 -15.03
CA ARG A 25 7.68 11.85 -14.88
C ARG A 25 7.28 11.54 -13.43
N LEU A 26 8.00 10.62 -12.80
CA LEU A 26 7.74 10.27 -11.40
C LEU A 26 7.98 11.47 -10.47
N ASN A 27 9.06 12.21 -10.69
CA ASN A 27 9.37 13.40 -9.91
C ASN A 27 8.36 14.53 -10.14
N GLY A 28 7.92 14.72 -11.39
CA GLY A 28 6.83 15.67 -11.72
C GLY A 28 5.52 15.31 -11.00
N TRP A 29 5.13 14.05 -11.02
CA TRP A 29 3.96 13.55 -10.29
C TRP A 29 4.11 13.72 -8.77
N ALA A 30 5.26 13.37 -8.20
CA ALA A 30 5.52 13.51 -6.77
C ALA A 30 5.55 14.97 -6.28
N SER A 31 5.83 15.92 -7.20
CA SER A 31 5.88 17.35 -6.91
C SER A 31 4.54 18.06 -7.15
N ASP A 32 3.57 17.39 -7.76
CA ASP A 32 2.23 17.93 -8.03
C ASP A 32 1.35 17.77 -6.78
N ASN A 33 1.62 18.62 -5.79
CA ASN A 33 0.96 18.55 -4.50
C ASN A 33 -0.28 19.46 -4.46
N ILE A 34 -1.39 18.89 -3.98
CA ILE A 34 -2.59 19.65 -3.64
C ILE A 34 -2.36 20.35 -2.29
N PRO A 35 -2.75 21.64 -2.15
CA PRO A 35 -2.68 22.33 -0.87
C PRO A 35 -3.42 21.57 0.22
N PHE A 36 -2.74 21.26 1.33
CA PHE A 36 -3.33 20.57 2.46
C PHE A 36 -3.69 21.58 3.56
N PRO A 37 -4.95 21.69 4.00
CA PRO A 37 -5.34 22.65 5.03
C PRO A 37 -4.53 22.46 6.32
N ALA A 38 -3.93 23.53 6.84
CA ALA A 38 -3.02 23.43 7.99
C ALA A 38 -3.65 22.77 9.22
N ALA A 39 -4.91 23.07 9.53
CA ALA A 39 -5.62 22.46 10.65
C ALA A 39 -5.79 20.95 10.47
N ALA A 40 -6.11 20.49 9.27
CA ALA A 40 -6.23 19.06 8.95
C ALA A 40 -4.86 18.37 9.03
N TYR A 41 -3.79 19.02 8.53
CA TYR A 41 -2.44 18.49 8.63
C TYR A 41 -1.97 18.33 10.10
N ILE A 42 -2.21 19.33 10.94
CA ILE A 42 -1.88 19.27 12.36
C ILE A 42 -2.63 18.13 13.05
N THR A 43 -3.92 18.00 12.79
CA THR A 43 -4.74 16.90 13.33
C THR A 43 -4.22 15.55 12.86
N TRP A 44 -3.95 15.40 11.58
CA TRP A 44 -3.41 14.17 11.01
C TRP A 44 -2.09 13.75 11.68
N ILE A 45 -1.11 14.64 11.71
CA ILE A 45 0.21 14.34 12.31
C ILE A 45 0.09 14.07 13.80
N ARG A 46 -0.60 14.94 14.55
CA ARG A 46 -0.71 14.82 16.00
C ARG A 46 -1.49 13.58 16.40
N ASP A 47 -2.68 13.39 15.84
CA ASP A 47 -3.62 12.39 16.35
C ASP A 47 -3.32 11.00 15.78
N LEU A 48 -2.91 10.89 14.50
CA LEU A 48 -2.67 9.59 13.88
C LEU A 48 -1.20 9.14 14.00
N TYR A 49 -0.21 10.02 13.76
CA TYR A 49 1.20 9.60 13.80
C TYR A 49 1.79 9.66 15.21
N GLN A 50 1.56 10.74 15.96
CA GLN A 50 2.21 10.92 17.27
C GLN A 50 1.48 10.18 18.39
N ARG A 51 0.14 10.20 18.37
CA ARG A 51 -0.70 9.67 19.45
C ARG A 51 -1.33 8.32 19.14
N ASN A 52 -1.36 7.93 17.87
CA ASN A 52 -2.04 6.73 17.39
C ASN A 52 -3.50 6.64 17.88
N ASP A 53 -4.20 7.78 17.87
CA ASP A 53 -5.55 7.90 18.46
C ASP A 53 -6.59 7.06 17.71
N LEU A 54 -6.37 6.72 16.44
CA LEU A 54 -7.25 5.86 15.68
C LEU A 54 -7.29 4.44 16.28
N VAL A 55 -6.13 3.82 16.44
CA VAL A 55 -6.00 2.49 17.06
C VAL A 55 -6.43 2.50 18.51
N ALA A 56 -6.12 3.59 19.23
CA ALA A 56 -6.51 3.74 20.64
C ALA A 56 -8.01 4.09 20.83
N GLY A 57 -8.81 4.19 19.76
CA GLY A 57 -10.23 4.50 19.82
C GLY A 57 -10.55 5.91 20.31
N ARG A 58 -9.60 6.84 20.22
CA ARG A 58 -9.75 8.24 20.69
C ARG A 58 -9.91 9.23 19.55
N HIS A 59 -9.76 8.80 18.32
CA HIS A 59 -9.87 9.70 17.17
C HIS A 59 -11.32 10.10 16.91
N HIS A 60 -11.55 11.40 16.66
CA HIS A 60 -12.86 11.97 16.38
C HIS A 60 -12.84 12.76 15.08
N VAL A 61 -13.88 12.61 14.29
CA VAL A 61 -14.13 13.40 13.08
C VAL A 61 -15.50 14.06 13.21
N VAL A 62 -15.53 15.38 13.12
CA VAL A 62 -16.76 16.18 13.28
C VAL A 62 -17.51 15.81 14.57
N GLY A 63 -16.78 15.68 15.68
CA GLY A 63 -17.33 15.35 17.01
C GLY A 63 -17.76 13.88 17.19
N ARG A 64 -17.66 13.04 16.19
CA ARG A 64 -18.02 11.62 16.28
C ARG A 64 -16.77 10.76 16.39
N ARG A 65 -16.74 9.83 17.34
CA ARG A 65 -15.65 8.86 17.49
C ARG A 65 -15.57 7.96 16.27
N VAL A 66 -14.39 7.78 15.76
CA VAL A 66 -14.09 6.79 14.72
C VAL A 66 -13.84 5.45 15.42
N ALA A 67 -14.68 4.48 15.12
CA ALA A 67 -14.68 3.15 15.74
C ALA A 67 -14.27 2.12 14.68
N LEU A 68 -13.04 1.62 14.73
CA LEU A 68 -12.57 0.56 13.81
C LEU A 68 -13.35 -0.74 14.02
N GLU A 69 -13.74 -1.01 15.25
CA GLU A 69 -14.58 -2.15 15.62
C GLU A 69 -15.99 -2.11 15.02
N ALA A 70 -16.44 -0.97 14.48
CA ALA A 70 -17.71 -0.87 13.78
C ALA A 70 -17.64 -1.35 12.31
N ILE A 71 -16.43 -1.66 11.81
CA ILE A 71 -16.22 -2.19 10.46
C ILE A 71 -16.54 -3.69 10.48
N VAL A 72 -17.71 -4.04 9.94
CA VAL A 72 -18.21 -5.44 9.86
C VAL A 72 -18.32 -5.95 8.43
N CYS A 73 -18.15 -5.08 7.43
CA CYS A 73 -18.13 -5.48 6.03
C CYS A 73 -16.83 -6.23 5.69
N PRO A 74 -16.77 -6.98 4.58
CA PRO A 74 -15.54 -7.58 4.10
C PRO A 74 -14.41 -6.55 3.97
N VAL A 75 -13.19 -6.91 4.38
CA VAL A 75 -12.02 -6.02 4.39
C VAL A 75 -10.87 -6.67 3.63
N LEU A 76 -10.37 -5.98 2.61
CA LEU A 76 -9.13 -6.32 1.92
C LEU A 76 -8.06 -5.29 2.24
N VAL A 77 -6.99 -5.72 2.89
CA VAL A 77 -5.78 -4.92 3.07
C VAL A 77 -4.79 -5.26 1.97
N VAL A 78 -4.22 -4.23 1.36
CA VAL A 78 -3.15 -4.37 0.38
C VAL A 78 -1.91 -3.66 0.89
N SER A 79 -0.76 -4.33 0.82
CA SER A 79 0.54 -3.74 1.16
C SER A 79 1.57 -4.01 0.06
N ALA A 80 2.62 -3.20 0.01
CA ALA A 80 3.77 -3.44 -0.84
C ALA A 80 4.89 -4.11 -0.04
N GLY A 81 5.49 -5.18 -0.60
CA GLY A 81 6.44 -6.02 0.13
C GLY A 81 7.74 -5.35 0.55
N HIS A 82 8.13 -4.26 -0.15
CA HIS A 82 9.32 -3.46 0.15
C HIS A 82 8.94 -1.99 0.29
N ASP A 83 7.90 -1.71 1.06
CA ASP A 83 7.40 -0.36 1.30
C ASP A 83 8.13 0.29 2.47
N ALA A 84 8.91 1.33 2.19
CA ALA A 84 9.60 2.10 3.22
C ALA A 84 8.75 3.28 3.74
N ILE A 85 7.61 3.58 3.11
CA ILE A 85 6.71 4.68 3.50
C ILE A 85 5.59 4.14 4.38
N CYS A 86 4.96 3.04 3.96
CA CYS A 86 3.94 2.34 4.72
C CYS A 86 4.33 0.86 4.84
N PRO A 87 5.09 0.46 5.85
CA PRO A 87 5.51 -0.92 6.03
C PRO A 87 4.31 -1.88 6.04
N PRO A 88 4.45 -3.10 5.50
CA PRO A 88 3.36 -4.08 5.42
C PRO A 88 2.65 -4.31 6.75
N GLU A 89 3.40 -4.33 7.84
CA GLU A 89 2.89 -4.54 9.19
C GLU A 89 1.95 -3.42 9.63
N SER A 90 2.26 -2.16 9.26
CA SER A 90 1.42 -1.00 9.56
C SER A 90 0.07 -1.08 8.83
N ALA A 91 0.07 -1.57 7.58
CA ALA A 91 -1.17 -1.75 6.84
C ALA A 91 -1.99 -2.93 7.40
N ALA A 92 -1.33 -4.06 7.70
CA ALA A 92 -1.96 -5.27 8.21
C ALA A 92 -2.57 -5.09 9.61
N ALA A 93 -2.03 -4.20 10.44
CA ALA A 93 -2.53 -3.90 11.78
C ALA A 93 -4.02 -3.54 11.81
N LEU A 94 -4.59 -2.98 10.73
CA LEU A 94 -6.02 -2.71 10.65
C LEU A 94 -6.87 -3.95 10.91
N LEU A 95 -6.43 -5.12 10.46
CA LEU A 95 -7.19 -6.37 10.55
C LEU A 95 -7.39 -6.85 11.99
N GLU A 96 -6.53 -6.40 12.92
CA GLU A 96 -6.64 -6.71 14.34
C GLU A 96 -7.69 -5.86 15.07
N HIS A 97 -8.16 -4.79 14.44
CA HIS A 97 -9.05 -3.80 15.06
C HIS A 97 -10.47 -3.76 14.48
N VAL A 98 -10.71 -4.47 13.38
CA VAL A 98 -12.04 -4.55 12.76
C VAL A 98 -12.82 -5.75 13.29
N SER A 99 -14.16 -5.67 13.26
CA SER A 99 -15.05 -6.80 13.61
C SER A 99 -15.54 -7.58 12.38
N SER A 100 -14.95 -7.34 11.23
CA SER A 100 -15.23 -8.11 10.02
C SER A 100 -14.84 -9.57 10.19
N THR A 101 -15.70 -10.49 9.77
CA THR A 101 -15.41 -11.93 9.71
C THR A 101 -14.76 -12.36 8.38
N ASP A 102 -14.78 -11.49 7.37
CA ASP A 102 -14.09 -11.71 6.08
C ASP A 102 -12.98 -10.68 5.93
N THR A 103 -11.78 -11.05 6.38
CA THR A 103 -10.60 -10.19 6.30
C THR A 103 -9.52 -10.86 5.47
N ARG A 104 -8.89 -10.10 4.57
CA ARG A 104 -7.84 -10.58 3.68
C ARG A 104 -6.68 -9.60 3.62
N HIS A 105 -5.48 -10.15 3.43
CA HIS A 105 -4.28 -9.36 3.22
C HIS A 105 -3.56 -9.84 1.95
N VAL A 106 -3.32 -8.94 1.02
CA VAL A 106 -2.55 -9.18 -0.21
C VAL A 106 -1.29 -8.33 -0.19
N GLN A 107 -0.15 -9.00 -0.22
CA GLN A 107 1.14 -8.32 -0.32
C GLN A 107 1.63 -8.35 -1.78
N VAL A 108 1.76 -7.17 -2.39
CA VAL A 108 2.23 -7.01 -3.75
C VAL A 108 3.75 -6.84 -3.76
N PRO A 109 4.51 -7.68 -4.50
CA PRO A 109 5.96 -7.51 -4.58
C PRO A 109 6.35 -6.16 -5.18
N GLY A 110 7.16 -5.38 -4.47
CA GLY A 110 7.65 -4.07 -4.93
C GLY A 110 7.59 -3.01 -3.85
N GLY A 111 7.97 -1.78 -4.20
CA GLY A 111 7.89 -0.62 -3.32
C GLY A 111 6.55 0.10 -3.44
N HIS A 112 6.36 1.14 -2.62
CA HIS A 112 5.12 1.89 -2.43
C HIS A 112 4.32 2.19 -3.71
N VAL A 113 4.91 2.95 -4.61
CA VAL A 113 4.27 3.33 -5.89
C VAL A 113 4.22 2.15 -6.86
N GLY A 114 5.29 1.34 -6.92
CA GLY A 114 5.42 0.21 -7.82
C GLY A 114 4.40 -0.90 -7.60
N ALA A 115 3.90 -1.04 -6.38
CA ALA A 115 2.85 -2.00 -6.05
C ALA A 115 1.51 -1.65 -6.69
N VAL A 116 1.25 -0.37 -6.98
CA VAL A 116 -0.02 0.12 -7.54
C VAL A 116 0.05 0.31 -9.05
N VAL A 117 1.14 0.92 -9.57
CA VAL A 117 1.24 1.28 -11.00
C VAL A 117 2.22 0.41 -11.79
N GLY A 118 2.95 -0.46 -11.12
CA GLY A 118 3.95 -1.33 -11.75
C GLY A 118 3.35 -2.51 -12.51
N ARG A 119 4.17 -3.18 -13.32
CA ARG A 119 3.77 -4.39 -14.05
C ARG A 119 3.29 -5.53 -13.14
N ARG A 120 3.72 -5.54 -11.88
CA ARG A 120 3.28 -6.52 -10.88
C ARG A 120 1.87 -6.23 -10.37
N ALA A 121 1.44 -4.96 -10.34
CA ALA A 121 0.07 -4.59 -10.00
C ALA A 121 -0.94 -5.28 -10.92
N ALA A 122 -0.70 -5.27 -12.22
CA ALA A 122 -1.57 -5.93 -13.19
C ALA A 122 -1.67 -7.46 -13.02
N LYS A 123 -0.63 -8.06 -12.45
CA LYS A 123 -0.57 -9.52 -12.25
C LYS A 123 -1.08 -9.98 -10.88
N VAL A 124 -0.96 -9.15 -9.87
CA VAL A 124 -1.25 -9.53 -8.47
C VAL A 124 -2.36 -8.67 -7.90
N LEU A 125 -2.20 -7.33 -7.93
CA LEU A 125 -3.12 -6.42 -7.25
C LEU A 125 -4.49 -6.39 -7.92
N TYR A 126 -4.54 -6.11 -9.23
CA TYR A 126 -5.83 -5.91 -9.91
C TYR A 126 -6.69 -7.17 -9.93
N PRO A 127 -6.16 -8.37 -10.21
CA PRO A 127 -6.94 -9.60 -10.09
C PRO A 127 -7.45 -9.86 -8.67
N ALA A 128 -6.63 -9.59 -7.64
CA ALA A 128 -7.04 -9.76 -6.25
C ALA A 128 -8.17 -8.82 -5.85
N ILE A 129 -8.10 -7.55 -6.26
CA ILE A 129 -9.17 -6.56 -6.03
C ILE A 129 -10.45 -6.97 -6.75
N SER A 130 -10.37 -7.36 -8.03
CA SER A 130 -11.54 -7.78 -8.80
C SER A 130 -12.22 -8.97 -8.16
N ALA A 131 -11.46 -10.01 -7.82
CA ALA A 131 -12.00 -11.19 -7.16
C ALA A 131 -12.65 -10.86 -5.81
N PHE A 132 -12.01 -10.02 -5.00
CA PHE A 132 -12.57 -9.59 -3.72
C PHE A 132 -13.93 -8.89 -3.88
N PHE A 133 -14.05 -7.96 -4.82
CA PHE A 133 -15.32 -7.27 -5.04
C PHE A 133 -16.39 -8.18 -5.64
N GLU A 134 -16.04 -9.07 -6.58
CA GLU A 134 -16.97 -10.04 -7.15
C GLU A 134 -17.54 -10.96 -6.07
N GLU A 135 -16.71 -11.45 -5.16
CA GLU A 135 -17.12 -12.31 -4.06
C GLU A 135 -17.97 -11.55 -3.04
N ALA A 136 -17.57 -10.33 -2.67
CA ALA A 136 -18.32 -9.49 -1.73
C ALA A 136 -19.72 -9.15 -2.27
N VAL A 137 -19.86 -8.87 -3.57
CA VAL A 137 -21.17 -8.55 -4.19
C VAL A 137 -22.04 -9.79 -4.36
N THR A 138 -21.45 -10.96 -4.66
CA THR A 138 -22.21 -12.20 -4.88
C THR A 138 -22.58 -12.93 -3.60
N GLY A 139 -22.14 -12.43 -2.43
CA GLY A 139 -22.35 -13.11 -1.14
C GLY A 139 -21.57 -14.42 -1.00
N ARG A 140 -20.65 -14.70 -1.92
CA ARG A 140 -19.73 -15.82 -1.83
C ARG A 140 -18.54 -15.40 -0.97
N SER A 141 -18.76 -15.27 0.32
CA SER A 141 -17.67 -15.14 1.27
C SER A 141 -16.83 -16.39 1.19
N GLY A 142 -15.68 -16.26 0.56
CA GLY A 142 -14.77 -17.37 0.39
C GLY A 142 -14.11 -17.73 1.71
N ALA A 143 -14.67 -18.69 2.40
CA ALA A 143 -13.90 -19.54 3.29
C ALA A 143 -12.96 -20.41 2.44
N ALA A 144 -12.02 -19.78 1.75
CA ALA A 144 -11.04 -20.49 0.92
C ALA A 144 -9.70 -19.74 0.93
N SER A 145 -8.82 -20.38 1.69
CA SER A 145 -7.37 -20.44 1.49
C SER A 145 -6.53 -19.19 1.77
N ALA A 146 -6.10 -19.13 3.00
CA ALA A 146 -4.73 -18.83 3.35
C ALA A 146 -3.78 -19.85 2.67
N SER A 147 -3.59 -19.77 1.37
CA SER A 147 -2.60 -20.62 0.67
C SER A 147 -2.30 -20.10 -0.72
N ALA A 148 -1.67 -18.95 -0.80
CA ALA A 148 -0.95 -18.53 -2.01
C ALA A 148 0.09 -17.44 -1.72
N ALA A 149 0.73 -17.48 -0.58
CA ALA A 149 1.80 -16.56 -0.24
C ALA A 149 3.17 -17.23 -0.10
N GLN A 150 3.41 -18.29 -0.88
CA GLN A 150 4.76 -18.87 -1.00
C GLN A 150 4.98 -19.35 -2.43
N LEU A 151 5.32 -18.42 -3.30
CA LEU A 151 6.06 -18.74 -4.52
C LEU A 151 7.17 -17.69 -4.66
N ALA A 152 8.37 -18.20 -4.51
CA ALA A 152 9.69 -17.57 -4.52
C ALA A 152 9.94 -16.60 -5.68
#